data_f264e7eae8a834eb9642321772d366ee
#
_entry.id   f264e7eae8a834eb9642321772d366ee
#
_cell.length_a   1.000
_cell.length_b   1.000
_cell.length_c   1.000
_cell.angle_alpha   90.00
_cell.angle_beta   90.00
_cell.angle_gamma   90.00
#
_symmetry.space_group_name_H-M   'P 1'
#
loop_
_entity.id
_entity.type
_entity.pdbx_description
1 polymer ?
#
loop_
_entity_poly.entity_id
_entity_poly.type
_entity_poly.pdbx_seq_one_letter_code
_entity_poly.pdbx_strand_id
1 'polypeptide(L)'
;WSSDVCSSDLMNKRSVLSIAFALVFVAGALLYTNSSNEGIYSPRTKTEQGIAGYEAYLKTVRANQTTGVVTIDDIEAVKAEIKGQQNVKFKADWPLTWEFRGPDNVGGRTRCLVIDKDDPSILYSGGVSGSVFKSTNGGGSWYPLTIGEDNFGVVSMAQNDKGELFYGTGEAGLTSATGGENGTAGFNGMGIFKSTDGETFSQLTGSQAFGSIFMLTVDPTTDFIYAGSSNGLRVSKDGGTSWTLVRGGTCRDIQFNSNGVALASIGNSIWRSTTPDVGSSYGNITDVAGSSRAAIGWAASDPNYAYVVTVSSVAFDGQTYGGGALSGLFRSTDGGQTFTEEVDQISQFFAPFTIIGLQAQGDYDIAIGVHPRDKDRVFIGGIEFAEWSLQEGPKIVGNKFSSPTNPFGIHSDKHLIKFDNSGEDPIMYICSDGGIARTTNADLDRYKDINTNMITTQFYAIAADAEGRLLGGTQDNNTMLLTGESFPRKIAQDVIGGDGFQTAISKYDGNFMFGESQYGNLRRSITGGGSFESIWDNRIRSTFGSASQ
;
A
#
# COMPACT_ATOMS: atom_id res chain seq x y z
N TRP A 1 -98.24 37.56 -3.73
CA TRP A 1 -97.93 36.35 -4.50
C TRP A 1 -96.45 36.12 -4.43
N SER A 2 -96.03 35.27 -3.91
CA SER A 2 -95.78 33.96 -3.39
C SER A 2 -94.25 33.78 -3.33
N SER A 3 -93.81 33.76 -2.16
CA SER A 3 -92.46 33.35 -1.74
C SER A 3 -92.44 31.81 -1.70
N ASP A 4 -91.90 31.07 -2.64
CA ASP A 4 -91.58 29.64 -2.39
C ASP A 4 -90.78 28.96 -3.51
N VAL A 5 -89.73 29.64 -4.03
CA VAL A 5 -88.79 28.94 -4.92
C VAL A 5 -87.39 29.48 -4.69
N CYS A 6 -86.81 29.26 -3.50
CA CYS A 6 -85.38 29.61 -3.34
C CYS A 6 -84.59 28.90 -2.20
N SER A 7 -85.19 27.86 -1.58
CA SER A 7 -84.46 27.18 -0.48
C SER A 7 -83.91 25.79 -0.77
N SER A 8 -84.39 25.08 -1.83
CA SER A 8 -83.96 23.71 -2.15
C SER A 8 -82.66 23.69 -3.01
N ASP A 9 -82.51 24.66 -3.89
CA ASP A 9 -81.29 24.70 -4.78
C ASP A 9 -80.01 25.16 -4.11
N LEU A 10 -80.10 25.99 -3.08
CA LEU A 10 -78.90 26.42 -2.33
C LEU A 10 -78.37 25.34 -1.35
N MET A 11 -79.26 24.49 -0.82
CA MET A 11 -78.84 23.36 0.01
C MET A 11 -78.15 22.26 -0.82
N ASN A 12 -78.65 21.99 -2.01
CA ASN A 12 -78.03 21.02 -2.92
C ASN A 12 -76.66 21.50 -3.43
N LYS A 13 -76.50 22.76 -3.75
CA LYS A 13 -75.19 23.31 -4.19
C LYS A 13 -74.14 23.34 -3.07
N ARG A 14 -74.55 23.61 -1.84
CA ARG A 14 -73.62 23.55 -0.69
C ARG A 14 -73.25 22.08 -0.36
N SER A 15 -74.17 21.16 -0.44
CA SER A 15 -73.87 19.73 -0.23
C SER A 15 -72.97 19.15 -1.35
N VAL A 16 -73.17 19.53 -2.60
CA VAL A 16 -72.33 19.13 -3.72
C VAL A 16 -70.92 19.77 -3.61
N LEU A 17 -70.85 21.03 -3.21
CA LEU A 17 -69.56 21.69 -2.99
C LEU A 17 -68.79 21.08 -1.81
N SER A 18 -69.48 20.71 -0.73
CA SER A 18 -68.87 20.05 0.44
C SER A 18 -68.36 18.64 0.13
N ILE A 19 -69.12 17.89 -0.70
CA ILE A 19 -68.69 16.55 -1.17
C ILE A 19 -67.52 16.69 -2.14
N ALA A 20 -67.54 17.65 -3.05
CA ALA A 20 -66.40 17.94 -3.95
C ALA A 20 -65.14 18.36 -3.19
N PHE A 21 -65.26 19.20 -2.16
CA PHE A 21 -64.14 19.60 -1.30
C PHE A 21 -63.61 18.42 -0.48
N ALA A 22 -64.50 17.57 0.05
CA ALA A 22 -64.09 16.38 0.78
C ALA A 22 -63.37 15.36 -0.14
N LEU A 23 -63.86 15.18 -1.38
CA LEU A 23 -63.21 14.31 -2.36
C LEU A 23 -61.84 14.84 -2.82
N VAL A 24 -61.70 16.16 -2.98
CA VAL A 24 -60.39 16.81 -3.28
C VAL A 24 -59.44 16.66 -2.11
N PHE A 25 -59.93 16.77 -0.85
CA PHE A 25 -59.12 16.60 0.33
C PHE A 25 -58.68 15.12 0.51
N VAL A 26 -59.57 14.18 0.27
CA VAL A 26 -59.25 12.75 0.31
C VAL A 26 -58.30 12.35 -0.83
N ALA A 27 -58.53 12.87 -2.06
CA ALA A 27 -57.60 12.66 -3.16
C ALA A 27 -56.22 13.31 -2.91
N GLY A 28 -56.21 14.52 -2.35
CA GLY A 28 -54.96 15.18 -1.92
C GLY A 28 -54.23 14.45 -0.79
N ALA A 29 -54.97 13.94 0.18
CA ALA A 29 -54.40 13.11 1.25
C ALA A 29 -53.88 11.76 0.72
N LEU A 30 -54.59 11.10 -0.21
CA LEU A 30 -54.14 9.88 -0.87
C LEU A 30 -52.93 10.12 -1.78
N LEU A 31 -52.83 11.25 -2.47
CA LEU A 31 -51.67 11.67 -3.24
C LEU A 31 -50.50 12.03 -2.33
N TYR A 32 -50.77 12.68 -1.21
CA TYR A 32 -49.72 13.01 -0.22
C TYR A 32 -49.19 11.74 0.48
N THR A 33 -50.05 10.80 0.83
CA THR A 33 -49.61 9.50 1.40
C THR A 33 -48.91 8.60 0.38
N ASN A 34 -49.25 8.69 -0.91
CA ASN A 34 -48.52 8.00 -1.97
C ASN A 34 -47.19 8.72 -2.32
N SER A 35 -47.14 10.06 -2.24
CA SER A 35 -45.88 10.79 -2.47
C SER A 35 -44.91 10.71 -1.28
N SER A 36 -45.40 10.44 -0.08
CA SER A 36 -44.56 10.22 1.10
C SER A 36 -43.95 8.82 1.18
N ASN A 37 -44.34 7.90 0.27
CA ASN A 37 -43.72 6.59 0.16
C ASN A 37 -42.61 6.49 -0.90
N GLU A 38 -42.34 7.57 -1.63
CA GLU A 38 -41.14 7.66 -2.44
C GLU A 38 -40.00 8.20 -1.55
N GLY A 39 -39.21 7.29 -0.99
CA GLY A 39 -37.93 7.65 -0.41
C GLY A 39 -37.72 7.38 1.08
N ILE A 40 -38.49 6.50 1.72
CA ILE A 40 -37.96 5.88 2.92
C ILE A 40 -36.84 4.95 2.44
N TYR A 41 -35.60 5.45 2.57
CA TYR A 41 -34.41 4.63 2.39
C TYR A 41 -34.58 3.36 3.20
N SER A 42 -34.87 2.27 2.51
CA SER A 42 -34.80 0.95 3.08
C SER A 42 -33.35 0.51 2.99
N PRO A 43 -32.62 0.35 4.12
CA PRO A 43 -31.27 -0.17 4.06
C PRO A 43 -31.30 -1.49 3.28
N ARG A 44 -30.46 -1.59 2.26
CA ARG A 44 -30.29 -2.86 1.54
C ARG A 44 -29.98 -3.94 2.57
N THR A 45 -30.63 -5.09 2.45
CA THR A 45 -30.24 -6.27 3.24
C THR A 45 -28.75 -6.48 3.08
N LYS A 46 -28.06 -6.51 4.23
CA LYS A 46 -26.62 -6.69 4.30
C LYS A 46 -26.24 -8.08 3.76
N THR A 47 -26.00 -8.20 2.48
CA THR A 47 -25.60 -9.47 1.87
C THR A 47 -24.09 -9.65 1.82
N GLU A 48 -23.32 -8.58 1.78
CA GLU A 48 -21.86 -8.62 1.88
C GLU A 48 -21.40 -7.33 2.54
N GLN A 49 -20.71 -7.42 3.65
CA GLN A 49 -20.22 -6.28 4.43
C GLN A 49 -18.71 -6.34 4.59
N GLY A 50 -18.08 -5.17 4.63
CA GLY A 50 -16.66 -5.02 4.85
C GLY A 50 -15.86 -4.94 3.55
N ILE A 51 -14.59 -5.25 3.64
CA ILE A 51 -13.59 -5.14 2.57
C ILE A 51 -14.01 -5.95 1.33
N ALA A 52 -14.55 -7.16 1.51
CA ALA A 52 -15.03 -8.01 0.42
C ALA A 52 -16.13 -7.34 -0.43
N GLY A 53 -17.05 -6.61 0.18
CA GLY A 53 -18.09 -5.86 -0.54
C GLY A 53 -17.51 -4.69 -1.35
N TYR A 54 -16.52 -4.00 -0.81
CA TYR A 54 -15.81 -2.93 -1.51
C TYR A 54 -14.95 -3.48 -2.67
N GLU A 55 -14.27 -4.58 -2.45
CA GLU A 55 -13.50 -5.28 -3.50
C GLU A 55 -14.41 -5.75 -4.65
N ALA A 56 -15.56 -6.35 -4.33
CA ALA A 56 -16.55 -6.75 -5.33
C ALA A 56 -17.07 -5.55 -6.12
N TYR A 57 -17.32 -4.42 -5.45
CA TYR A 57 -17.69 -3.17 -6.11
C TYR A 57 -16.58 -2.64 -7.03
N LEU A 58 -15.34 -2.56 -6.54
CA LEU A 58 -14.20 -2.11 -7.35
C LEU A 58 -13.98 -3.02 -8.56
N LYS A 59 -14.09 -4.32 -8.37
CA LYS A 59 -14.01 -5.29 -9.46
C LYS A 59 -15.09 -5.03 -10.51
N THR A 60 -16.32 -4.76 -10.08
CA THR A 60 -17.44 -4.48 -10.99
C THR A 60 -17.24 -3.19 -11.77
N VAL A 61 -16.79 -2.11 -11.11
CA VAL A 61 -16.64 -0.80 -11.78
C VAL A 61 -15.39 -0.68 -12.63
N ARG A 62 -14.35 -1.46 -12.33
CA ARG A 62 -13.08 -1.47 -13.09
C ARG A 62 -13.04 -2.53 -14.18
N ALA A 63 -13.87 -3.56 -14.09
CA ALA A 63 -13.85 -4.65 -15.04
C ALA A 63 -14.27 -4.19 -16.44
N ASN A 64 -13.68 -4.81 -17.44
CA ASN A 64 -14.21 -4.76 -18.80
C ASN A 64 -15.67 -5.26 -18.78
N GLN A 65 -16.61 -4.43 -19.22
CA GLN A 65 -18.05 -4.69 -19.10
C GLN A 65 -18.50 -5.90 -19.92
N THR A 66 -17.68 -6.36 -20.85
CA THR A 66 -17.96 -7.54 -21.69
C THR A 66 -17.44 -8.82 -21.05
N THR A 67 -16.22 -8.79 -20.48
CA THR A 67 -15.56 -9.99 -19.95
C THR A 67 -15.72 -10.15 -18.44
N GLY A 68 -16.08 -9.09 -17.71
CA GLY A 68 -16.21 -9.07 -16.26
C GLY A 68 -14.87 -9.10 -15.51
N VAL A 69 -13.75 -8.96 -16.23
CA VAL A 69 -12.39 -8.95 -15.66
C VAL A 69 -11.56 -7.80 -16.25
N VAL A 70 -10.46 -7.45 -15.60
CA VAL A 70 -9.44 -6.54 -16.14
C VAL A 70 -8.25 -7.39 -16.59
N THR A 71 -7.95 -7.35 -17.86
CA THR A 71 -6.78 -8.01 -18.43
C THR A 71 -5.67 -6.98 -18.72
N ILE A 72 -4.46 -7.46 -18.95
CA ILE A 72 -3.35 -6.60 -19.41
C ILE A 72 -3.70 -5.96 -20.75
N ASP A 73 -4.33 -6.71 -21.66
CA ASP A 73 -4.74 -6.21 -22.98
C ASP A 73 -5.79 -5.08 -22.83
N ASP A 74 -6.71 -5.16 -21.86
CA ASP A 74 -7.66 -4.07 -21.59
C ASP A 74 -6.92 -2.80 -21.13
N ILE A 75 -5.92 -2.93 -20.27
CA ILE A 75 -5.10 -1.81 -19.77
C ILE A 75 -4.31 -1.19 -20.94
N GLU A 76 -3.67 -2.01 -21.77
CA GLU A 76 -2.92 -1.53 -22.93
C GLU A 76 -3.82 -0.87 -23.97
N ALA A 77 -5.01 -1.40 -24.20
CA ALA A 77 -6.00 -0.79 -25.10
C ALA A 77 -6.42 0.60 -24.62
N VAL A 78 -6.75 0.74 -23.33
CA VAL A 78 -7.11 2.04 -22.72
C VAL A 78 -5.95 3.04 -22.82
N LYS A 79 -4.72 2.61 -22.58
CA LYS A 79 -3.53 3.46 -22.72
C LYS A 79 -3.30 3.92 -24.16
N ALA A 80 -3.43 3.01 -25.12
CA ALA A 80 -3.32 3.35 -26.55
C ALA A 80 -4.40 4.37 -26.93
N GLU A 81 -5.61 4.24 -26.41
CA GLU A 81 -6.68 5.20 -26.61
C GLU A 81 -6.35 6.57 -26.00
N ILE A 82 -5.87 6.62 -24.74
CA ILE A 82 -5.45 7.86 -24.08
C ILE A 82 -4.33 8.54 -24.85
N LYS A 83 -3.28 7.80 -25.25
CA LYS A 83 -2.18 8.32 -26.09
C LYS A 83 -2.71 8.84 -27.45
N GLY A 84 -3.66 8.16 -28.06
CA GLY A 84 -4.34 8.59 -29.27
C GLY A 84 -5.13 9.89 -29.08
N GLN A 85 -5.81 10.03 -27.94
CA GLN A 85 -6.61 11.21 -27.62
C GLN A 85 -5.77 12.44 -27.25
N GLN A 86 -4.54 12.29 -26.77
CA GLN A 86 -3.62 13.41 -26.50
C GLN A 86 -3.34 14.26 -27.75
N ASN A 87 -3.50 13.70 -28.94
CA ASN A 87 -3.36 14.40 -30.21
C ASN A 87 -4.70 14.95 -30.76
N VAL A 88 -5.82 14.66 -30.10
CA VAL A 88 -7.12 15.20 -30.49
C VAL A 88 -7.32 16.52 -29.76
N LYS A 89 -7.27 17.64 -30.49
CA LYS A 89 -7.68 18.93 -29.93
C LYS A 89 -9.15 18.81 -29.51
N PHE A 90 -9.40 18.79 -28.21
CA PHE A 90 -10.75 18.94 -27.69
C PHE A 90 -11.37 20.20 -28.30
N LYS A 91 -12.58 20.07 -28.83
CA LYS A 91 -13.31 21.21 -29.43
C LYS A 91 -13.72 22.31 -28.43
N ALA A 92 -13.46 22.15 -27.14
CA ALA A 92 -13.63 23.18 -26.15
C ALA A 92 -12.24 23.70 -25.76
N ASP A 93 -11.93 24.93 -26.15
CA ASP A 93 -10.78 25.71 -25.64
C ASP A 93 -11.00 26.02 -24.15
N TRP A 94 -10.98 25.00 -23.31
CA TRP A 94 -10.84 25.18 -21.87
C TRP A 94 -9.35 25.09 -21.58
N PRO A 95 -8.65 26.17 -21.29
CA PRO A 95 -7.25 26.14 -20.92
C PRO A 95 -7.15 25.57 -19.50
N LEU A 96 -7.21 24.23 -19.39
CA LEU A 96 -6.95 23.57 -18.12
C LEU A 96 -5.45 23.58 -17.89
N THR A 97 -5.04 24.26 -16.83
CA THR A 97 -3.68 24.21 -16.32
C THR A 97 -3.67 23.30 -15.10
N TRP A 98 -2.86 22.24 -15.17
CA TRP A 98 -2.67 21.35 -14.03
C TRP A 98 -1.57 21.91 -13.14
N GLU A 99 -1.85 22.04 -11.85
CA GLU A 99 -0.91 22.48 -10.84
C GLU A 99 -0.73 21.38 -9.79
N PHE A 100 0.51 21.02 -9.51
CA PHE A 100 0.83 20.15 -8.38
C PHE A 100 0.54 20.85 -7.06
N ARG A 101 -0.34 20.26 -6.24
CA ARG A 101 -0.79 20.85 -4.97
C ARG A 101 -0.20 20.14 -3.75
N GLY A 102 0.63 19.12 -3.91
CA GLY A 102 1.25 18.38 -2.84
C GLY A 102 0.46 17.14 -2.43
N PRO A 103 0.84 16.53 -1.26
CA PRO A 103 1.92 16.95 -0.35
C PRO A 103 3.31 16.69 -0.91
N ASP A 104 4.31 17.44 -0.43
CA ASP A 104 5.73 17.24 -0.78
C ASP A 104 6.58 16.73 0.41
N ASN A 105 5.96 16.49 1.55
CA ASN A 105 6.62 16.08 2.79
C ASN A 105 6.13 14.73 3.33
N VAL A 106 5.13 14.14 2.74
CA VAL A 106 4.54 12.86 3.16
C VAL A 106 4.72 11.86 2.03
N GLY A 107 5.29 10.71 2.36
CA GLY A 107 5.39 9.58 1.45
C GLY A 107 4.11 8.75 1.42
N GLY A 108 4.19 7.63 0.76
CA GLY A 108 3.18 6.59 0.72
C GLY A 108 3.87 5.26 0.48
N ARG A 109 3.13 4.20 0.28
CA ARG A 109 3.64 2.83 0.19
C ARG A 109 4.81 2.70 -0.77
N THR A 110 5.95 2.30 -0.21
CA THR A 110 7.21 2.12 -0.91
C THR A 110 7.81 0.77 -0.52
N ARG A 111 8.14 -0.07 -1.52
CA ARG A 111 8.60 -1.44 -1.29
C ARG A 111 10.00 -1.73 -1.79
N CYS A 112 10.65 -0.78 -2.47
CA CYS A 112 11.96 -1.00 -3.08
C CYS A 112 12.84 0.25 -2.98
N LEU A 113 14.15 -0.01 -2.88
CA LEU A 113 15.20 1.00 -2.87
C LEU A 113 16.46 0.42 -3.51
N VAL A 114 17.07 1.17 -4.41
CA VAL A 114 18.44 0.93 -4.90
C VAL A 114 19.32 2.08 -4.42
N ILE A 115 20.45 1.73 -3.81
CA ILE A 115 21.55 2.63 -3.55
C ILE A 115 22.51 2.44 -4.73
N ASP A 116 22.84 3.51 -5.43
CA ASP A 116 23.70 3.41 -6.61
C ASP A 116 25.07 2.83 -6.23
N LYS A 117 25.56 1.89 -7.03
CA LYS A 117 26.76 1.14 -6.75
C LYS A 117 28.05 1.99 -6.78
N ASP A 118 28.03 3.09 -7.52
CA ASP A 118 29.19 3.97 -7.74
C ASP A 118 29.13 5.23 -6.88
N ASP A 119 27.91 5.71 -6.57
CA ASP A 119 27.69 6.90 -5.74
C ASP A 119 26.51 6.67 -4.76
N PRO A 120 26.77 6.37 -3.48
CA PRO A 120 25.74 6.10 -2.49
C PRO A 120 24.86 7.32 -2.15
N SER A 121 25.20 8.52 -2.64
CA SER A 121 24.29 9.68 -2.56
C SER A 121 23.16 9.62 -3.58
N ILE A 122 23.29 8.77 -4.61
CA ILE A 122 22.26 8.53 -5.60
C ILE A 122 21.39 7.34 -5.15
N LEU A 123 20.10 7.60 -5.02
CA LEU A 123 19.12 6.59 -4.62
C LEU A 123 18.01 6.51 -5.68
N TYR A 124 17.50 5.31 -5.92
CA TYR A 124 16.30 5.06 -6.72
C TYR A 124 15.27 4.32 -5.90
N SER A 125 14.01 4.68 -6.05
CA SER A 125 12.92 4.01 -5.37
C SER A 125 11.65 4.04 -6.20
N GLY A 126 10.69 3.20 -5.88
CA GLY A 126 9.42 3.13 -6.58
C GLY A 126 8.23 3.21 -5.66
N GLY A 127 7.22 3.98 -6.07
CA GLY A 127 5.92 4.01 -5.39
C GLY A 127 5.02 2.87 -5.86
N VAL A 128 4.30 2.25 -4.95
CA VAL A 128 3.30 1.23 -5.31
C VAL A 128 2.13 1.84 -6.09
N SER A 129 1.81 3.10 -5.85
CA SER A 129 0.85 3.87 -6.66
C SER A 129 1.39 4.32 -8.02
N GLY A 130 2.66 4.01 -8.29
CA GLY A 130 3.36 4.28 -9.55
C GLY A 130 4.53 5.24 -9.41
N SER A 131 5.26 5.37 -10.52
CA SER A 131 6.49 6.16 -10.69
C SER A 131 7.75 5.58 -10.05
N VAL A 132 8.85 5.79 -10.75
CA VAL A 132 10.21 5.67 -10.23
C VAL A 132 10.70 7.05 -9.82
N PHE A 133 11.34 7.14 -8.68
CA PHE A 133 11.90 8.37 -8.13
C PHE A 133 13.41 8.24 -8.00
N LYS A 134 14.13 9.34 -8.23
CA LYS A 134 15.57 9.45 -8.04
C LYS A 134 15.89 10.55 -7.04
N SER A 135 16.86 10.30 -6.19
CA SER A 135 17.51 11.28 -5.34
C SER A 135 18.99 11.34 -5.68
N THR A 136 19.59 12.52 -5.66
CA THR A 136 21.04 12.74 -5.85
C THR A 136 21.71 13.32 -4.63
N ASN A 137 21.02 13.25 -3.48
CA ASN A 137 21.50 13.85 -2.23
C ASN A 137 21.18 12.97 -0.99
N GLY A 138 21.25 11.65 -1.16
CA GLY A 138 21.05 10.68 -0.09
C GLY A 138 19.64 10.70 0.50
N GLY A 139 18.63 10.97 -0.33
CA GLY A 139 17.23 11.06 0.08
C GLY A 139 16.83 12.44 0.63
N GLY A 140 17.68 13.46 0.54
CA GLY A 140 17.33 14.82 0.98
C GLY A 140 16.16 15.42 0.19
N SER A 141 16.04 15.05 -1.10
CA SER A 141 14.89 15.31 -1.95
C SER A 141 14.84 14.32 -3.11
N TRP A 142 13.63 14.12 -3.65
CA TRP A 142 13.38 13.20 -4.77
C TRP A 142 12.79 13.94 -5.95
N TYR A 143 12.98 13.41 -7.14
CA TYR A 143 12.26 13.80 -8.34
C TYR A 143 11.81 12.57 -9.12
N PRO A 144 10.63 12.62 -9.72
CA PRO A 144 10.08 11.49 -10.45
C PRO A 144 10.72 11.37 -11.83
N LEU A 145 10.94 10.13 -12.27
CA LEU A 145 11.45 9.81 -13.60
C LEU A 145 10.36 9.41 -14.59
N THR A 146 9.25 8.84 -14.12
CA THR A 146 8.23 8.21 -14.98
C THR A 146 6.82 8.75 -14.78
N ILE A 147 6.66 10.02 -14.34
CA ILE A 147 5.32 10.64 -14.23
C ILE A 147 4.66 10.78 -15.61
N GLY A 148 3.40 10.33 -15.68
CA GLY A 148 2.57 10.48 -16.89
C GLY A 148 2.85 9.48 -17.99
N GLU A 149 3.83 8.61 -17.80
CA GLU A 149 4.06 7.45 -18.64
C GLU A 149 3.45 6.19 -18.02
N ASP A 150 3.78 5.02 -18.52
CA ASP A 150 3.23 3.74 -18.08
C ASP A 150 3.41 3.50 -16.55
N ASN A 151 2.56 4.13 -15.78
CA ASN A 151 2.71 4.28 -14.34
C ASN A 151 2.09 3.08 -13.61
N PHE A 152 2.90 2.05 -13.39
CA PHE A 152 2.52 0.84 -12.67
C PHE A 152 3.13 0.83 -11.30
N GLY A 153 2.50 0.11 -10.37
CA GLY A 153 3.06 -0.11 -9.06
C GLY A 153 4.45 -0.71 -9.16
N VAL A 154 5.44 0.05 -8.72
CA VAL A 154 6.85 -0.38 -8.67
C VAL A 154 7.10 -1.00 -7.32
N VAL A 155 7.37 -2.31 -7.28
CA VAL A 155 7.47 -3.05 -6.00
C VAL A 155 8.84 -3.66 -5.76
N SER A 156 9.69 -3.71 -6.78
CA SER A 156 11.01 -4.32 -6.69
C SER A 156 11.98 -3.62 -7.65
N MET A 157 13.23 -3.43 -7.23
CA MET A 157 14.28 -2.82 -8.04
C MET A 157 15.62 -3.51 -7.80
N ALA A 158 16.45 -3.56 -8.86
CA ALA A 158 17.82 -4.04 -8.81
C ALA A 158 18.72 -3.22 -9.72
N GLN A 159 20.02 -3.19 -9.42
CA GLN A 159 21.06 -2.64 -10.25
C GLN A 159 22.14 -3.71 -10.48
N ASN A 160 22.60 -3.86 -11.71
CA ASN A 160 23.68 -4.78 -12.04
C ASN A 160 25.05 -4.09 -12.01
N ASP A 161 26.13 -4.86 -12.21
CA ASP A 161 27.52 -4.34 -12.19
C ASP A 161 27.81 -3.34 -13.30
N LYS A 162 27.02 -3.31 -14.36
CA LYS A 162 27.12 -2.32 -15.44
C LYS A 162 26.44 -0.99 -15.11
N GLY A 163 25.79 -0.89 -13.97
CA GLY A 163 24.98 0.27 -13.57
C GLY A 163 23.57 0.29 -14.19
N GLU A 164 23.18 -0.74 -14.93
CA GLU A 164 21.85 -0.84 -15.48
C GLU A 164 20.83 -1.09 -14.36
N LEU A 165 19.73 -0.34 -14.39
CA LEU A 165 18.65 -0.44 -13.41
C LEU A 165 17.49 -1.26 -13.96
N PHE A 166 16.88 -2.04 -13.10
CA PHE A 166 15.69 -2.83 -13.40
C PHE A 166 14.63 -2.56 -12.34
N TYR A 167 13.37 -2.41 -12.78
CA TYR A 167 12.24 -2.45 -11.84
C TYR A 167 11.16 -3.44 -12.27
N GLY A 168 10.57 -4.08 -11.28
CA GLY A 168 9.47 -5.00 -11.42
C GLY A 168 8.16 -4.38 -10.96
N THR A 169 7.08 -4.75 -11.64
CA THR A 169 5.76 -4.17 -11.44
C THR A 169 4.76 -5.17 -10.88
N GLY A 170 3.71 -4.66 -10.23
CA GLY A 170 2.56 -5.43 -9.77
C GLY A 170 2.61 -5.84 -8.31
N GLU A 171 1.57 -5.50 -7.58
CA GLU A 171 1.40 -5.78 -6.15
C GLU A 171 0.42 -6.95 -5.88
N ALA A 172 -0.28 -7.44 -6.88
CA ALA A 172 -1.25 -8.52 -6.73
C ALA A 172 -0.60 -9.78 -6.11
N GLY A 173 -1.19 -10.28 -5.02
CA GLY A 173 -0.64 -11.41 -4.26
C GLY A 173 0.29 -11.03 -3.10
N LEU A 174 0.49 -9.72 -2.85
CA LEU A 174 1.04 -9.17 -1.61
C LEU A 174 -0.10 -8.57 -0.78
N THR A 175 -1.17 -9.31 -0.59
CA THR A 175 -2.40 -8.82 -0.01
C THR A 175 -2.36 -8.79 1.50
N SER A 176 -3.09 -7.83 2.05
CA SER A 176 -3.24 -7.59 3.47
C SER A 176 -3.84 -8.78 4.23
N ALA A 177 -3.62 -8.80 5.53
CA ALA A 177 -4.06 -9.76 6.54
C ALA A 177 -5.59 -10.02 6.60
N THR A 178 -6.40 -9.42 5.76
CA THR A 178 -7.86 -9.59 5.73
C THR A 178 -8.35 -10.76 4.89
N GLY A 179 -7.44 -11.67 4.46
CA GLY A 179 -7.82 -12.99 3.95
C GLY A 179 -8.46 -13.02 2.56
N GLY A 180 -8.32 -11.99 1.77
CA GLY A 180 -8.73 -12.01 0.37
C GLY A 180 -7.74 -12.83 -0.48
N GLU A 181 -8.03 -14.11 -0.71
CA GLU A 181 -7.21 -14.99 -1.55
C GLU A 181 -7.03 -14.52 -3.00
N ASN A 182 -7.70 -13.46 -3.39
CA ASN A 182 -7.68 -12.92 -4.74
C ASN A 182 -7.38 -11.44 -4.75
N GLY A 183 -6.23 -11.03 -4.23
CA GLY A 183 -5.63 -9.70 -4.31
C GLY A 183 -6.19 -8.68 -5.30
N THR A 184 -7.49 -8.39 -5.18
CA THR A 184 -8.18 -7.43 -6.06
C THR A 184 -7.86 -5.98 -5.69
N ALA A 185 -7.20 -5.76 -4.58
CA ALA A 185 -6.71 -4.44 -4.17
C ALA A 185 -5.33 -4.10 -4.76
N GLY A 186 -4.57 -5.08 -5.22
CA GLY A 186 -3.25 -4.89 -5.82
C GLY A 186 -3.31 -4.66 -7.33
N PHE A 187 -2.31 -3.96 -7.85
CA PHE A 187 -2.14 -3.77 -9.30
C PHE A 187 -1.53 -5.00 -9.95
N ASN A 188 -2.05 -5.39 -11.11
CA ASN A 188 -1.45 -6.44 -11.92
C ASN A 188 -0.05 -6.02 -12.39
N GLY A 189 0.87 -6.99 -12.47
CA GLY A 189 2.20 -6.74 -13.01
C GLY A 189 2.16 -6.54 -14.52
N MET A 190 2.97 -5.60 -14.99
CA MET A 190 3.22 -5.33 -16.41
C MET A 190 4.62 -5.76 -16.84
N GLY A 191 5.25 -6.63 -16.04
CA GLY A 191 6.58 -7.13 -16.30
C GLY A 191 7.69 -6.25 -15.73
N ILE A 192 8.84 -6.30 -16.38
CA ILE A 192 10.09 -5.68 -15.93
C ILE A 192 10.47 -4.57 -16.90
N PHE A 193 10.96 -3.46 -16.35
CA PHE A 193 11.47 -2.31 -17.09
C PHE A 193 12.95 -2.14 -16.80
N LYS A 194 13.70 -1.63 -17.77
CA LYS A 194 15.14 -1.45 -17.71
C LYS A 194 15.53 -0.03 -18.08
N SER A 195 16.53 0.50 -17.40
CA SER A 195 17.25 1.73 -17.73
C SER A 195 18.75 1.44 -17.85
N THR A 196 19.40 2.08 -18.83
CA THR A 196 20.86 2.05 -19.01
C THR A 196 21.52 3.38 -18.70
N ASP A 197 20.73 4.42 -18.43
CA ASP A 197 21.19 5.79 -18.17
C ASP A 197 20.77 6.30 -16.77
N GLY A 198 19.97 5.51 -16.05
CA GLY A 198 19.41 5.89 -14.75
C GLY A 198 18.34 6.99 -14.82
N GLU A 199 17.82 7.29 -16.01
CA GLU A 199 16.82 8.36 -16.24
C GLU A 199 15.62 7.83 -17.03
N THR A 200 15.84 7.09 -18.10
CA THR A 200 14.79 6.60 -18.99
C THR A 200 14.62 5.08 -18.87
N PHE A 201 13.38 4.63 -18.83
CA PHE A 201 13.06 3.21 -18.68
C PHE A 201 12.28 2.69 -19.89
N SER A 202 12.57 1.47 -20.28
CA SER A 202 11.84 0.75 -21.32
C SER A 202 11.44 -0.65 -20.84
N GLN A 203 10.24 -1.09 -21.25
CA GLN A 203 9.72 -2.40 -20.88
C GLN A 203 10.51 -3.51 -21.59
N LEU A 204 10.90 -4.52 -20.85
CA LEU A 204 11.57 -5.72 -21.39
C LEU A 204 10.54 -6.66 -22.02
N THR A 205 10.70 -6.89 -23.32
CA THR A 205 9.81 -7.78 -24.08
C THR A 205 9.78 -9.19 -23.49
N GLY A 206 8.59 -9.77 -23.37
CA GLY A 206 8.38 -11.12 -22.86
C GLY A 206 8.29 -11.24 -21.35
N SER A 207 8.52 -10.15 -20.59
CA SER A 207 8.37 -10.15 -19.12
C SER A 207 6.93 -9.92 -18.65
N GLN A 208 6.04 -9.49 -19.52
CA GLN A 208 4.62 -9.18 -19.20
C GLN A 208 3.85 -10.39 -18.67
N ALA A 209 4.21 -11.60 -19.13
CA ALA A 209 3.56 -12.84 -18.70
C ALA A 209 4.03 -13.36 -17.33
N PHE A 210 4.93 -12.65 -16.62
CA PHE A 210 5.46 -13.15 -15.34
C PHE A 210 4.49 -12.91 -14.18
N GLY A 211 3.46 -12.12 -14.38
CA GLY A 211 2.55 -11.69 -13.32
C GLY A 211 3.18 -10.59 -12.46
N SER A 212 2.87 -10.56 -11.18
CA SER A 212 3.51 -9.61 -10.24
C SER A 212 4.95 -10.01 -9.97
N ILE A 213 5.87 -9.03 -10.06
CA ILE A 213 7.30 -9.22 -9.83
C ILE A 213 7.62 -8.81 -8.40
N PHE A 214 7.70 -9.77 -7.50
CA PHE A 214 7.88 -9.51 -6.06
C PHE A 214 9.31 -9.15 -5.69
N MET A 215 10.29 -9.75 -6.39
CA MET A 215 11.70 -9.54 -6.12
C MET A 215 12.50 -9.53 -7.42
N LEU A 216 13.33 -8.50 -7.58
CA LEU A 216 14.43 -8.46 -8.53
C LEU A 216 15.75 -8.43 -7.75
N THR A 217 16.69 -9.25 -8.16
CA THR A 217 18.04 -9.29 -7.58
C THR A 217 19.05 -9.69 -8.63
N VAL A 218 20.31 -9.42 -8.36
CA VAL A 218 21.44 -9.76 -9.23
C VAL A 218 22.37 -10.70 -8.48
N ASP A 219 22.78 -11.77 -9.13
CA ASP A 219 23.83 -12.66 -8.61
C ASP A 219 25.18 -11.92 -8.68
N PRO A 220 25.83 -11.67 -7.53
CA PRO A 220 27.06 -10.87 -7.48
C PRO A 220 28.27 -11.53 -8.14
N THR A 221 28.16 -12.81 -8.55
CA THR A 221 29.26 -13.54 -9.18
C THR A 221 29.13 -13.64 -10.70
N THR A 222 27.91 -13.56 -11.22
CA THR A 222 27.64 -13.77 -12.65
C THR A 222 27.03 -12.58 -13.34
N ASP A 223 26.57 -11.57 -12.61
CA ASP A 223 25.78 -10.44 -13.06
C ASP A 223 24.44 -10.86 -13.72
N PHE A 224 23.98 -12.10 -13.44
CA PHE A 224 22.68 -12.56 -13.91
C PHE A 224 21.55 -11.97 -13.10
N ILE A 225 20.45 -11.64 -13.78
CA ILE A 225 19.30 -11.00 -13.16
C ILE A 225 18.25 -12.06 -12.86
N TYR A 226 17.79 -12.10 -11.62
CA TYR A 226 16.75 -13.01 -11.16
C TYR A 226 15.46 -12.26 -10.85
N ALA A 227 14.34 -12.84 -11.30
CA ALA A 227 13.00 -12.33 -11.05
C ALA A 227 12.15 -13.37 -10.33
N GLY A 228 11.86 -13.13 -9.07
CA GLY A 228 10.85 -13.83 -8.28
C GLY A 228 9.47 -13.24 -8.56
N SER A 229 8.53 -14.07 -8.98
CA SER A 229 7.20 -13.60 -9.41
C SER A 229 6.07 -14.53 -8.97
N SER A 230 4.82 -14.09 -9.15
CA SER A 230 3.66 -14.95 -8.94
C SER A 230 3.65 -16.20 -9.82
N ASN A 231 4.36 -16.17 -10.96
CA ASN A 231 4.44 -17.27 -11.94
C ASN A 231 5.82 -17.95 -11.98
N GLY A 232 6.57 -17.89 -10.88
CA GLY A 232 7.83 -18.61 -10.70
C GLY A 232 9.07 -17.75 -10.62
N LEU A 233 10.21 -18.42 -10.44
CA LEU A 233 11.55 -17.86 -10.45
C LEU A 233 12.15 -17.95 -11.86
N ARG A 234 12.62 -16.83 -12.37
CA ARG A 234 13.28 -16.74 -13.69
C ARG A 234 14.64 -16.10 -13.58
N VAL A 235 15.50 -16.44 -14.56
CA VAL A 235 16.82 -15.84 -14.72
C VAL A 235 16.99 -15.27 -16.13
N SER A 236 17.62 -14.11 -16.21
CA SER A 236 18.18 -13.57 -17.46
C SER A 236 19.70 -13.55 -17.35
N LYS A 237 20.37 -14.07 -18.39
CA LYS A 237 21.83 -14.12 -18.53
C LYS A 237 22.37 -13.07 -19.49
N ASP A 238 21.49 -12.30 -20.10
CA ASP A 238 21.77 -11.38 -21.21
C ASP A 238 21.21 -9.96 -20.97
N GLY A 239 21.13 -9.58 -19.68
CA GLY A 239 20.70 -8.24 -19.29
C GLY A 239 19.22 -7.97 -19.54
N GLY A 240 18.38 -9.00 -19.42
CA GLY A 240 16.93 -8.91 -19.55
C GLY A 240 16.38 -9.15 -20.96
N THR A 241 17.24 -9.45 -21.95
CA THR A 241 16.81 -9.70 -23.34
C THR A 241 16.03 -11.01 -23.46
N SER A 242 16.45 -12.06 -22.74
CA SER A 242 15.74 -13.32 -22.66
C SER A 242 15.66 -13.84 -21.22
N TRP A 243 14.64 -14.66 -20.96
CA TRP A 243 14.37 -15.18 -19.63
C TRP A 243 14.09 -16.67 -19.65
N THR A 244 14.71 -17.40 -18.71
CA THR A 244 14.50 -18.82 -18.52
C THR A 244 13.76 -19.06 -17.21
N LEU A 245 12.69 -19.86 -17.24
CA LEU A 245 12.04 -20.33 -16.03
C LEU A 245 12.95 -21.32 -15.32
N VAL A 246 13.42 -20.97 -14.13
CA VAL A 246 14.26 -21.81 -13.29
C VAL A 246 13.40 -22.75 -12.45
N ARG A 247 12.35 -22.19 -11.82
CA ARG A 247 11.47 -22.98 -10.97
C ARG A 247 10.06 -22.42 -10.96
N GLY A 248 9.06 -23.29 -11.08
CA GLY A 248 7.65 -22.94 -10.96
C GLY A 248 7.23 -22.73 -9.50
N GLY A 249 6.04 -22.15 -9.32
CA GLY A 249 5.48 -21.76 -8.02
C GLY A 249 5.77 -20.31 -7.67
N THR A 250 4.93 -19.69 -6.86
CA THR A 250 5.11 -18.29 -6.45
C THR A 250 6.44 -18.10 -5.72
N CYS A 251 7.34 -17.28 -6.28
CA CYS A 251 8.62 -16.91 -5.69
C CYS A 251 8.52 -15.49 -5.13
N ARG A 252 8.50 -15.36 -3.80
CA ARG A 252 8.29 -14.07 -3.12
C ARG A 252 9.59 -13.38 -2.73
N ASP A 253 10.66 -14.15 -2.55
CA ASP A 253 11.99 -13.64 -2.22
C ASP A 253 13.08 -14.54 -2.80
N ILE A 254 14.17 -13.94 -3.24
CA ILE A 254 15.43 -14.61 -3.61
C ILE A 254 16.58 -13.68 -3.29
N GLN A 255 17.55 -14.18 -2.55
CA GLN A 255 18.73 -13.44 -2.11
C GLN A 255 20.00 -14.28 -2.32
N PHE A 256 21.10 -13.58 -2.57
CA PHE A 256 22.41 -14.15 -2.81
C PHE A 256 23.41 -13.74 -1.73
N ASN A 257 24.28 -14.65 -1.34
CA ASN A 257 25.50 -14.25 -0.62
C ASN A 257 26.60 -13.84 -1.62
N SER A 258 27.71 -13.33 -1.11
CA SER A 258 28.86 -12.88 -1.93
C SER A 258 29.52 -14.00 -2.76
N ASN A 259 29.24 -15.26 -2.49
CA ASN A 259 29.74 -16.42 -3.23
C ASN A 259 28.74 -16.92 -4.31
N GLY A 260 27.64 -16.21 -4.54
CA GLY A 260 26.61 -16.61 -5.50
C GLY A 260 25.69 -17.76 -5.04
N VAL A 261 25.71 -18.11 -3.76
CA VAL A 261 24.75 -19.08 -3.20
C VAL A 261 23.41 -18.37 -3.05
N ALA A 262 22.37 -18.97 -3.65
CA ALA A 262 21.01 -18.47 -3.56
C ALA A 262 20.21 -19.17 -2.45
N LEU A 263 19.42 -18.38 -1.72
CA LEU A 263 18.26 -18.84 -0.97
C LEU A 263 17.01 -18.21 -1.58
N ALA A 264 15.96 -19.00 -1.78
CA ALA A 264 14.71 -18.54 -2.39
C ALA A 264 13.50 -19.04 -1.61
N SER A 265 12.53 -18.14 -1.36
CA SER A 265 11.22 -18.47 -0.83
C SER A 265 10.27 -18.77 -2.00
N ILE A 266 9.97 -20.06 -2.22
CA ILE A 266 9.12 -20.52 -3.32
C ILE A 266 7.99 -21.39 -2.78
N GLY A 267 6.75 -20.99 -3.02
CA GLY A 267 5.60 -21.57 -2.32
C GLY A 267 5.72 -21.33 -0.82
N ASN A 268 5.58 -22.42 -0.05
CA ASN A 268 5.66 -22.38 1.41
C ASN A 268 7.01 -22.91 1.95
N SER A 269 8.06 -22.91 1.13
CA SER A 269 9.35 -23.54 1.47
C SER A 269 10.53 -22.67 1.09
N ILE A 270 11.65 -22.90 1.77
CA ILE A 270 12.94 -22.30 1.46
C ILE A 270 13.78 -23.27 0.63
N TRP A 271 14.34 -22.76 -0.44
CA TRP A 271 15.14 -23.50 -1.39
C TRP A 271 16.54 -22.90 -1.49
N ARG A 272 17.55 -23.76 -1.54
CA ARG A 272 18.97 -23.38 -1.65
C ARG A 272 19.58 -23.91 -2.94
N SER A 273 20.41 -23.10 -3.59
CA SER A 273 21.21 -23.52 -4.75
C SER A 273 22.59 -22.88 -4.74
N THR A 274 23.60 -23.63 -5.22
CA THR A 274 24.94 -23.11 -5.52
C THR A 274 25.17 -22.90 -7.02
N THR A 275 24.19 -23.27 -7.84
CA THR A 275 24.12 -23.01 -9.29
C THR A 275 22.71 -22.57 -9.62
N PRO A 276 22.34 -21.34 -9.20
CA PRO A 276 20.94 -20.91 -9.13
C PRO A 276 20.27 -20.73 -10.50
N ASP A 277 21.02 -20.71 -11.57
CA ASP A 277 20.53 -20.70 -12.95
C ASP A 277 20.07 -22.08 -13.48
N VAL A 278 20.26 -23.14 -12.67
CA VAL A 278 19.86 -24.50 -12.97
C VAL A 278 18.74 -24.94 -12.02
N GLY A 279 17.54 -25.14 -12.53
CA GLY A 279 16.36 -25.43 -11.71
C GLY A 279 16.46 -26.71 -10.88
N SER A 280 17.16 -27.74 -11.38
CA SER A 280 17.37 -29.01 -10.65
C SER A 280 18.38 -28.89 -9.50
N SER A 281 19.14 -27.80 -9.40
CA SER A 281 20.12 -27.56 -8.33
C SER A 281 19.51 -27.11 -7.00
N TYR A 282 18.24 -26.69 -7.01
CA TYR A 282 17.56 -26.23 -5.82
C TYR A 282 17.15 -27.37 -4.90
N GLY A 283 17.81 -27.46 -3.75
CA GLY A 283 17.45 -28.35 -2.65
C GLY A 283 16.49 -27.66 -1.67
N ASN A 284 15.48 -28.39 -1.21
CA ASN A 284 14.58 -27.91 -0.17
C ASN A 284 15.27 -27.89 1.19
N ILE A 285 15.19 -26.79 1.93
CA ILE A 285 15.65 -26.69 3.32
C ILE A 285 14.50 -27.15 4.22
N THR A 286 14.71 -28.21 4.96
CA THR A 286 13.67 -28.83 5.81
C THR A 286 13.71 -28.32 7.25
N ASP A 287 14.81 -27.71 7.66
CA ASP A 287 14.98 -27.15 9.02
C ASP A 287 14.20 -25.86 9.25
N VAL A 288 13.76 -25.21 8.17
CA VAL A 288 12.87 -24.06 8.24
C VAL A 288 11.44 -24.53 8.03
N ALA A 289 10.60 -24.34 9.04
CA ALA A 289 9.20 -24.75 8.98
C ALA A 289 8.46 -24.08 7.81
N GLY A 290 7.49 -24.79 7.25
CA GLY A 290 6.63 -24.26 6.17
C GLY A 290 5.89 -22.99 6.61
N SER A 291 5.83 -21.98 5.74
CA SER A 291 5.32 -20.66 6.04
C SER A 291 4.39 -20.12 4.97
N SER A 292 3.47 -19.22 5.32
CA SER A 292 2.67 -18.50 4.33
C SER A 292 3.52 -17.49 3.56
N ARG A 293 4.52 -16.89 4.22
CA ARG A 293 5.54 -16.01 3.64
C ARG A 293 6.83 -16.06 4.45
N ALA A 294 7.96 -15.82 3.78
CA ALA A 294 9.26 -15.69 4.41
C ALA A 294 10.06 -14.57 3.75
N ALA A 295 10.97 -13.95 4.52
CA ALA A 295 12.00 -13.04 4.03
C ALA A 295 13.38 -13.54 4.42
N ILE A 296 14.36 -13.30 3.53
CA ILE A 296 15.71 -13.87 3.60
C ILE A 296 16.73 -12.75 3.71
N GLY A 297 17.68 -12.87 4.65
CA GLY A 297 18.81 -11.96 4.81
C GLY A 297 20.14 -12.70 4.88
N TRP A 298 21.12 -12.24 4.07
CA TRP A 298 22.51 -12.71 4.16
C TRP A 298 23.36 -11.68 4.89
N ALA A 299 24.31 -12.16 5.68
CA ALA A 299 25.31 -11.29 6.31
C ALA A 299 26.37 -10.87 5.27
N ALA A 300 26.49 -9.57 5.02
CA ALA A 300 27.51 -9.05 4.11
C ALA A 300 28.94 -9.28 4.65
N SER A 301 29.12 -9.34 5.98
CA SER A 301 30.40 -9.57 6.63
C SER A 301 30.87 -11.04 6.64
N ASP A 302 29.95 -12.00 6.45
CA ASP A 302 30.29 -13.42 6.43
C ASP A 302 29.28 -14.21 5.57
N PRO A 303 29.66 -14.71 4.38
CA PRO A 303 28.77 -15.41 3.47
C PRO A 303 28.26 -16.77 4.00
N ASN A 304 28.77 -17.27 5.12
CA ASN A 304 28.22 -18.45 5.76
C ASN A 304 26.98 -18.18 6.60
N TYR A 305 26.74 -16.89 6.95
CA TYR A 305 25.61 -16.53 7.81
C TYR A 305 24.43 -16.07 6.99
N ALA A 306 23.31 -16.76 7.19
CA ALA A 306 22.01 -16.42 6.60
C ALA A 306 20.90 -16.45 7.66
N TYR A 307 19.88 -15.65 7.45
CA TYR A 307 18.70 -15.61 8.29
C TYR A 307 17.45 -15.75 7.45
N VAL A 308 16.45 -16.42 8.01
CA VAL A 308 15.11 -16.55 7.43
C VAL A 308 14.11 -16.22 8.53
N VAL A 309 13.28 -15.21 8.29
CA VAL A 309 12.11 -14.93 9.13
C VAL A 309 10.87 -15.46 8.42
N THR A 310 10.02 -16.18 9.16
CA THR A 310 8.83 -16.82 8.62
C THR A 310 7.58 -16.35 9.33
N VAL A 311 6.47 -16.31 8.60
CA VAL A 311 5.15 -16.05 9.15
C VAL A 311 4.16 -17.13 8.73
N SER A 312 3.21 -17.40 9.63
CA SER A 312 2.14 -18.38 9.40
C SER A 312 0.95 -18.09 10.31
N SER A 313 -0.03 -18.99 10.34
CA SER A 313 -1.07 -18.96 11.38
C SER A 313 -0.47 -19.46 12.69
N VAL A 314 -0.54 -18.65 13.74
CA VAL A 314 0.01 -18.96 15.06
C VAL A 314 -1.06 -18.81 16.13
N ALA A 315 -1.14 -19.79 17.04
CA ALA A 315 -1.98 -19.68 18.23
C ALA A 315 -1.17 -19.08 19.39
N PHE A 316 -1.67 -17.99 19.96
CA PHE A 316 -1.04 -17.32 21.09
C PHE A 316 -2.10 -16.67 21.97
N ASP A 317 -1.96 -16.82 23.31
CA ASP A 317 -2.87 -16.24 24.33
C ASP A 317 -4.36 -16.54 24.08
N GLY A 318 -4.66 -17.79 23.68
CA GLY A 318 -6.03 -18.23 23.42
C GLY A 318 -6.66 -17.74 22.11
N GLN A 319 -5.93 -17.00 21.31
CA GLN A 319 -6.35 -16.50 20.00
C GLN A 319 -5.50 -17.14 18.89
N THR A 320 -6.09 -17.36 17.71
CA THR A 320 -5.36 -17.75 16.50
C THR A 320 -5.20 -16.53 15.60
N TYR A 321 -3.96 -16.14 15.33
CA TYR A 321 -3.61 -15.11 14.37
C TYR A 321 -3.41 -15.75 13.00
N GLY A 322 -4.22 -15.34 12.04
CA GLY A 322 -4.19 -15.92 10.70
C GLY A 322 -2.95 -15.48 9.91
N GLY A 323 -2.35 -16.39 9.17
CA GLY A 323 -1.41 -16.22 8.05
C GLY A 323 -0.16 -15.36 8.22
N GLY A 324 -0.21 -14.32 9.02
CA GLY A 324 0.81 -13.27 9.08
C GLY A 324 1.56 -13.13 10.41
N ALA A 325 1.36 -14.01 11.39
CA ALA A 325 2.08 -13.94 12.67
C ALA A 325 3.49 -14.54 12.53
N LEU A 326 4.46 -14.02 13.30
CA LEU A 326 5.81 -14.61 13.38
C LEU A 326 5.70 -16.08 13.77
N SER A 327 6.25 -16.94 12.94
CA SER A 327 6.32 -18.40 13.16
C SER A 327 7.74 -18.92 13.31
N GLY A 328 8.75 -18.09 13.12
CA GLY A 328 10.14 -18.41 13.40
C GLY A 328 11.13 -17.39 12.87
N LEU A 329 12.26 -17.26 13.56
CA LEU A 329 13.50 -16.68 13.06
C LEU A 329 14.56 -17.78 13.08
N PHE A 330 15.13 -18.07 11.93
CA PHE A 330 16.10 -19.15 11.72
C PHE A 330 17.44 -18.57 11.29
N ARG A 331 18.54 -19.12 11.82
CA ARG A 331 19.92 -18.74 11.49
C ARG A 331 20.69 -19.92 10.93
N SER A 332 21.42 -19.68 9.85
CA SER A 332 22.44 -20.58 9.31
C SER A 332 23.83 -20.01 9.56
N THR A 333 24.81 -20.89 9.78
CA THR A 333 26.25 -20.55 9.90
C THR A 333 27.13 -21.36 8.92
N ASP A 334 26.50 -22.06 7.96
CA ASP A 334 27.15 -22.98 7.02
C ASP A 334 26.80 -22.69 5.54
N GLY A 335 26.48 -21.43 5.24
CA GLY A 335 26.13 -21.01 3.90
C GLY A 335 24.71 -21.44 3.49
N GLY A 336 23.77 -21.47 4.43
CA GLY A 336 22.37 -21.78 4.19
C GLY A 336 22.08 -23.27 4.00
N GLN A 337 22.98 -24.19 4.40
CA GLN A 337 22.76 -25.62 4.28
C GLN A 337 21.85 -26.15 5.38
N THR A 338 22.10 -25.70 6.61
CA THR A 338 21.30 -26.06 7.79
C THR A 338 20.91 -24.77 8.56
N PHE A 339 19.81 -24.84 9.29
CA PHE A 339 19.28 -23.73 10.06
C PHE A 339 18.97 -24.15 11.50
N THR A 340 19.25 -23.24 12.43
CA THR A 340 18.85 -23.33 13.84
C THR A 340 17.78 -22.28 14.10
N GLU A 341 16.71 -22.66 14.78
CA GLU A 341 15.65 -21.75 15.20
C GLU A 341 16.13 -20.92 16.38
N GLU A 342 16.12 -19.60 16.24
CA GLU A 342 16.53 -18.63 17.26
C GLU A 342 15.33 -18.02 18.00
N VAL A 343 14.19 -17.92 17.32
CA VAL A 343 12.90 -17.50 17.88
C VAL A 343 11.82 -18.40 17.28
N ASP A 344 11.04 -19.04 18.13
CA ASP A 344 10.08 -20.06 17.72
C ASP A 344 8.72 -19.48 17.26
N GLN A 345 8.27 -18.39 17.87
CA GLN A 345 7.00 -17.73 17.52
C GLN A 345 6.85 -16.38 18.20
N ILE A 346 5.67 -15.73 18.00
CA ILE A 346 5.31 -14.50 18.72
C ILE A 346 5.29 -14.71 20.24
N SER A 347 5.63 -13.65 20.95
CA SER A 347 5.47 -13.52 22.39
C SER A 347 4.86 -12.18 22.76
N GLN A 348 4.45 -12.00 24.02
CA GLN A 348 3.93 -10.72 24.50
C GLN A 348 4.92 -9.56 24.31
N PHE A 349 6.21 -9.84 24.24
CA PHE A 349 7.28 -8.85 24.14
C PHE A 349 7.93 -8.80 22.74
N PHE A 350 7.60 -9.75 21.86
CA PHE A 350 8.17 -9.83 20.52
C PHE A 350 7.13 -10.31 19.51
N ALA A 351 6.48 -9.34 18.87
CA ALA A 351 5.42 -9.58 17.90
C ALA A 351 5.53 -8.58 16.72
N PRO A 352 6.62 -8.62 15.92
CA PRO A 352 6.89 -7.60 14.92
C PRO A 352 5.80 -7.47 13.85
N PHE A 353 5.04 -8.52 13.59
CA PHE A 353 4.00 -8.59 12.57
C PHE A 353 2.58 -8.63 13.14
N THR A 354 2.42 -8.49 14.47
CA THR A 354 1.15 -8.78 15.13
C THR A 354 0.79 -7.67 16.11
N ILE A 355 -0.45 -7.15 15.99
CA ILE A 355 -1.08 -6.38 17.07
C ILE A 355 -1.80 -7.37 17.95
N ILE A 356 -1.23 -7.67 19.12
CA ILE A 356 -1.77 -8.67 20.05
C ILE A 356 -3.20 -8.27 20.43
N GLY A 357 -4.11 -9.24 20.35
CA GLY A 357 -5.54 -9.04 20.58
C GLY A 357 -6.34 -8.58 19.37
N LEU A 358 -5.68 -8.27 18.22
CA LEU A 358 -6.33 -7.79 17.00
C LEU A 358 -6.00 -8.65 15.78
N GLN A 359 -4.81 -8.46 15.18
CA GLN A 359 -4.49 -9.05 13.89
C GLN A 359 -3.00 -9.28 13.71
N ALA A 360 -2.65 -10.09 12.71
CA ALA A 360 -1.30 -10.24 12.19
C ALA A 360 -1.30 -9.98 10.68
N GLN A 361 -0.22 -9.42 10.15
CA GLN A 361 -0.13 -9.02 8.74
C GLN A 361 1.24 -9.21 8.10
N GLY A 362 2.10 -10.10 8.63
CA GLY A 362 3.40 -10.38 8.03
C GLY A 362 3.33 -11.07 6.66
N ASP A 363 2.17 -11.55 6.24
CA ASP A 363 1.88 -11.93 4.85
C ASP A 363 1.81 -10.71 3.92
N TYR A 364 1.60 -9.51 4.46
CA TYR A 364 1.61 -8.22 3.77
C TYR A 364 2.92 -7.45 3.95
N ASP A 365 3.38 -7.26 5.18
CA ASP A 365 4.56 -6.48 5.57
C ASP A 365 5.59 -7.36 6.28
N ILE A 366 6.64 -7.71 5.58
CA ILE A 366 7.77 -8.49 6.11
C ILE A 366 9.06 -8.00 5.48
N ALA A 367 10.01 -7.64 6.32
CA ALA A 367 11.34 -7.23 5.92
C ALA A 367 12.38 -7.80 6.88
N ILE A 368 13.56 -8.10 6.37
CA ILE A 368 14.72 -8.50 7.15
C ILE A 368 15.98 -7.82 6.61
N GLY A 369 16.87 -7.40 7.50
CA GLY A 369 18.17 -6.87 7.15
C GLY A 369 19.23 -7.29 8.17
N VAL A 370 20.31 -7.92 7.71
CA VAL A 370 21.44 -8.26 8.58
C VAL A 370 22.38 -7.06 8.65
N HIS A 371 22.83 -6.69 9.85
CA HIS A 371 23.76 -5.59 10.02
C HIS A 371 25.05 -5.85 9.19
N PRO A 372 25.50 -4.88 8.36
CA PRO A 372 26.52 -5.17 7.34
C PRO A 372 27.89 -5.51 7.91
N ARG A 373 28.19 -5.13 9.16
CA ARG A 373 29.47 -5.39 9.85
C ARG A 373 29.35 -6.34 11.04
N ASP A 374 28.13 -6.70 11.41
CA ASP A 374 27.85 -7.62 12.53
C ASP A 374 26.88 -8.69 12.08
N LYS A 375 27.41 -9.87 11.74
CA LYS A 375 26.62 -11.01 11.28
C LYS A 375 25.64 -11.55 12.31
N ASP A 376 25.82 -11.22 13.58
CA ASP A 376 25.01 -11.70 14.70
C ASP A 376 23.95 -10.65 15.16
N ARG A 377 23.72 -9.60 14.33
CA ARG A 377 22.73 -8.56 14.56
C ARG A 377 21.79 -8.43 13.36
N VAL A 378 20.47 -8.59 13.58
CA VAL A 378 19.45 -8.68 12.54
C VAL A 378 18.28 -7.74 12.87
N PHE A 379 17.81 -6.99 11.87
CA PHE A 379 16.63 -6.14 11.96
C PHE A 379 15.46 -6.79 11.24
N ILE A 380 14.28 -6.68 11.85
CA ILE A 380 13.04 -7.29 11.35
C ILE A 380 11.98 -6.20 11.32
N GLY A 381 11.39 -5.99 10.16
CA GLY A 381 10.36 -5.00 9.91
C GLY A 381 9.02 -5.64 9.57
N GLY A 382 7.98 -5.14 10.19
CA GLY A 382 6.58 -5.42 9.97
C GLY A 382 5.76 -4.26 10.49
N ILE A 383 4.66 -4.49 11.19
CA ILE A 383 3.92 -3.44 11.93
C ILE A 383 4.86 -2.72 12.89
N GLU A 384 5.59 -3.49 13.69
CA GLU A 384 6.64 -2.97 14.59
C GLU A 384 8.01 -3.05 13.90
N PHE A 385 9.01 -2.44 14.51
CA PHE A 385 10.41 -2.58 14.09
C PHE A 385 11.20 -3.25 15.22
N ALA A 386 11.82 -4.34 14.89
CA ALA A 386 12.46 -5.24 15.85
C ALA A 386 13.93 -5.48 15.50
N GLU A 387 14.69 -5.86 16.49
CA GLU A 387 16.07 -6.34 16.37
C GLU A 387 16.20 -7.67 17.11
N TRP A 388 16.99 -8.54 16.54
CA TRP A 388 17.52 -9.74 17.21
C TRP A 388 19.05 -9.69 17.18
N SER A 389 19.66 -10.06 18.30
CA SER A 389 21.10 -10.30 18.34
C SER A 389 21.41 -11.54 19.16
N LEU A 390 22.53 -12.20 18.83
CA LEU A 390 22.99 -13.39 19.54
C LEU A 390 23.23 -13.12 21.04
N GLN A 391 23.55 -11.89 21.41
CA GLN A 391 23.87 -11.51 22.78
C GLN A 391 22.64 -11.14 23.62
N GLU A 392 21.69 -10.43 23.02
CA GLU A 392 20.54 -9.87 23.73
C GLU A 392 19.21 -10.56 23.42
N GLY A 393 19.18 -11.39 22.36
CA GLY A 393 17.93 -11.96 21.86
C GLY A 393 17.02 -10.96 21.16
N PRO A 394 15.72 -11.26 21.04
CA PRO A 394 14.76 -10.43 20.33
C PRO A 394 14.28 -9.23 21.16
N LYS A 395 14.18 -8.05 20.54
CA LYS A 395 13.63 -6.83 21.14
C LYS A 395 12.92 -5.95 20.11
N ILE A 396 11.92 -5.19 20.54
CA ILE A 396 11.32 -4.11 19.73
C ILE A 396 12.18 -2.86 19.91
N VAL A 397 12.62 -2.26 18.82
CA VAL A 397 13.57 -1.13 18.83
C VAL A 397 13.01 0.17 18.24
N GLY A 398 11.97 0.11 17.44
CA GLY A 398 11.32 1.27 16.83
C GLY A 398 9.90 1.46 17.33
N ASN A 399 9.50 2.73 17.51
CA ASN A 399 8.10 3.05 17.77
C ASN A 399 7.33 3.07 16.43
N LYS A 400 6.20 2.38 16.34
CA LYS A 400 5.33 2.32 15.15
C LYS A 400 4.69 3.65 14.77
N PHE A 401 4.71 4.64 15.63
CA PHE A 401 4.19 5.97 15.34
C PHE A 401 5.33 6.90 14.96
N SER A 402 5.52 7.12 13.65
CA SER A 402 6.41 8.16 13.19
C SER A 402 5.81 9.54 13.50
N SER A 403 6.68 10.45 13.90
CA SER A 403 6.34 11.86 14.03
C SER A 403 7.59 12.65 13.67
N PRO A 404 7.47 13.80 12.99
CA PRO A 404 8.61 14.67 12.70
C PRO A 404 9.43 15.05 13.93
N THR A 405 8.82 14.96 15.12
CA THR A 405 9.43 15.29 16.41
C THR A 405 9.89 14.06 17.20
N ASN A 406 9.60 12.84 16.73
CA ASN A 406 10.01 11.61 17.39
C ASN A 406 11.14 10.92 16.63
N PRO A 407 12.42 11.08 17.04
CA PRO A 407 13.55 10.47 16.33
C PRO A 407 13.61 8.93 16.45
N PHE A 408 12.75 8.32 17.26
CA PHE A 408 12.63 6.87 17.42
C PHE A 408 11.42 6.29 16.68
N GLY A 409 10.63 7.13 16.01
CA GLY A 409 9.46 6.72 15.27
C GLY A 409 9.81 6.30 13.85
N ILE A 410 9.25 5.17 13.44
CA ILE A 410 9.26 4.69 12.05
C ILE A 410 7.82 4.34 11.70
N HIS A 411 7.37 4.73 10.51
CA HIS A 411 6.03 4.36 10.04
C HIS A 411 5.83 2.84 10.12
N SER A 412 4.62 2.41 10.43
CA SER A 412 4.23 0.98 10.42
C SER A 412 4.43 0.35 9.05
N ASP A 413 4.28 -0.98 8.99
CA ASP A 413 4.16 -1.76 7.75
C ASP A 413 5.41 -1.63 6.87
N LYS A 414 6.54 -2.21 7.36
CA LYS A 414 7.83 -2.15 6.68
C LYS A 414 7.97 -3.29 5.68
N HIS A 415 8.52 -2.93 4.51
CA HIS A 415 8.63 -3.84 3.36
C HIS A 415 10.06 -4.13 2.93
N LEU A 416 11.01 -3.24 3.26
CA LEU A 416 12.41 -3.41 2.91
C LEU A 416 13.30 -2.78 3.99
N ILE A 417 14.40 -3.46 4.30
CA ILE A 417 15.53 -2.94 5.06
C ILE A 417 16.78 -3.07 4.19
N LYS A 418 17.48 -1.97 3.96
CA LYS A 418 18.69 -1.94 3.14
C LYS A 418 19.75 -1.09 3.78
N PHE A 419 21.03 -1.47 3.59
CA PHE A 419 22.15 -0.77 4.18
C PHE A 419 23.05 -0.15 3.12
N ASP A 420 23.49 1.09 3.37
CA ASP A 420 24.69 1.66 2.82
C ASP A 420 25.83 1.44 3.82
N ASN A 421 26.87 0.76 3.39
CA ASN A 421 28.05 0.45 4.20
C ASN A 421 29.32 1.14 3.65
N SER A 422 29.18 2.14 2.81
CA SER A 422 30.30 2.85 2.16
C SER A 422 31.02 3.84 3.10
N GLY A 423 30.30 4.37 4.10
CA GLY A 423 30.81 5.36 5.04
C GLY A 423 31.52 4.77 6.26
N GLU A 424 31.94 5.66 7.20
CA GLU A 424 32.52 5.25 8.49
C GLU A 424 31.48 4.46 9.31
N ASP A 425 30.25 4.94 9.37
CA ASP A 425 29.10 4.26 9.98
C ASP A 425 28.13 3.77 8.90
N PRO A 426 27.51 2.61 9.07
CA PRO A 426 26.49 2.15 8.14
C PRO A 426 25.21 3.00 8.27
N ILE A 427 24.55 3.26 7.16
CA ILE A 427 23.23 3.88 7.12
C ILE A 427 22.20 2.81 6.79
N MET A 428 21.17 2.67 7.61
CA MET A 428 20.05 1.80 7.34
C MET A 428 18.90 2.60 6.74
N TYR A 429 18.36 2.12 5.62
CA TYR A 429 17.17 2.63 4.96
C TYR A 429 16.03 1.65 5.15
N ILE A 430 14.83 2.17 5.41
CA ILE A 430 13.63 1.38 5.68
C ILE A 430 12.52 1.92 4.80
N CYS A 431 11.96 1.05 3.94
CA CYS A 431 10.78 1.37 3.14
C CYS A 431 9.51 0.85 3.83
N SER A 432 8.47 1.67 3.85
CA SER A 432 7.20 1.39 4.53
C SER A 432 6.00 1.99 3.78
N ASP A 433 4.80 1.84 4.35
CA ASP A 433 3.59 2.50 3.82
C ASP A 433 3.60 4.03 4.02
N GLY A 434 4.51 4.55 4.83
CA GLY A 434 4.77 5.99 4.98
C GLY A 434 5.91 6.54 4.13
N GLY A 435 6.49 5.74 3.22
CA GLY A 435 7.63 6.14 2.39
C GLY A 435 8.94 5.55 2.89
N ILE A 436 9.99 6.36 2.90
CA ILE A 436 11.35 5.94 3.25
C ILE A 436 11.83 6.71 4.49
N ALA A 437 12.34 5.96 5.46
CA ALA A 437 13.12 6.48 6.58
C ALA A 437 14.58 6.01 6.49
N ARG A 438 15.49 6.76 7.09
CA ARG A 438 16.87 6.34 7.27
C ARG A 438 17.37 6.61 8.67
N THR A 439 18.38 5.88 9.10
CA THR A 439 19.08 6.15 10.35
C THR A 439 19.95 7.42 10.27
N THR A 440 20.16 8.03 11.44
CA THR A 440 20.91 9.28 11.58
C THR A 440 22.10 9.16 12.55
N ASN A 441 22.35 7.95 13.08
CA ASN A 441 23.42 7.67 14.03
C ASN A 441 23.99 6.27 13.85
N ALA A 442 25.18 6.03 14.37
CA ALA A 442 25.92 4.77 14.27
C ALA A 442 25.21 3.60 14.98
N ASP A 443 24.45 3.87 16.04
CA ASP A 443 23.72 2.84 16.80
C ASP A 443 22.51 2.29 16.04
N LEU A 444 22.12 2.95 14.92
CA LEU A 444 20.99 2.60 14.07
C LEU A 444 19.64 2.60 14.81
N ASP A 445 19.48 3.45 15.82
CA ASP A 445 18.28 3.54 16.65
C ASP A 445 17.55 4.89 16.55
N ARG A 446 18.05 5.82 15.72
CA ARG A 446 17.43 7.12 15.44
C ARG A 446 17.14 7.25 13.97
N TYR A 447 15.92 7.68 13.65
CA TYR A 447 15.36 7.65 12.30
C TYR A 447 14.95 9.05 11.85
N LYS A 448 14.95 9.23 10.56
CA LYS A 448 14.45 10.42 9.88
C LYS A 448 13.75 10.02 8.59
N ASP A 449 12.54 10.51 8.40
CA ASP A 449 11.84 10.41 7.12
C ASP A 449 12.56 11.23 6.06
N ILE A 450 12.66 10.66 4.86
CA ILE A 450 13.34 11.28 3.72
C ILE A 450 12.42 11.38 2.51
N ASN A 451 11.17 11.82 2.73
CA ASN A 451 10.10 11.83 1.74
C ASN A 451 9.93 13.17 1.00
N THR A 452 10.88 14.10 1.09
CA THR A 452 10.75 15.40 0.41
C THR A 452 10.60 15.23 -1.10
N ASN A 453 9.47 15.67 -1.65
CA ASN A 453 9.06 15.50 -3.06
C ASN A 453 8.89 14.03 -3.52
N MET A 454 8.77 13.09 -2.61
CA MET A 454 8.41 11.72 -2.93
C MET A 454 6.88 11.59 -2.95
N ILE A 455 6.27 11.88 -4.08
CA ILE A 455 4.82 12.02 -4.25
C ILE A 455 4.12 10.67 -4.43
N THR A 456 4.19 9.82 -3.43
CA THR A 456 3.63 8.46 -3.42
C THR A 456 2.37 8.32 -2.55
N THR A 457 1.90 9.41 -1.95
CA THR A 457 0.71 9.43 -1.08
C THR A 457 -0.54 8.96 -1.83
N GLN A 458 -1.33 8.07 -1.23
CA GLN A 458 -2.53 7.49 -1.81
C GLN A 458 -3.79 8.12 -1.17
N PHE A 459 -4.49 8.98 -1.91
CA PHE A 459 -5.73 9.61 -1.43
C PHE A 459 -6.96 8.75 -1.70
N TYR A 460 -7.79 8.54 -0.69
CA TYR A 460 -9.14 8.00 -0.84
C TYR A 460 -10.14 9.08 -1.25
N ALA A 461 -10.02 10.29 -0.68
CA ALA A 461 -10.88 11.41 -0.99
C ALA A 461 -10.16 12.73 -0.80
N ILE A 462 -10.62 13.76 -1.52
CA ILE A 462 -10.09 15.13 -1.44
C ILE A 462 -11.27 16.10 -1.43
N ALA A 463 -11.20 17.10 -0.56
CA ALA A 463 -12.08 18.26 -0.55
C ALA A 463 -11.26 19.54 -0.70
N ALA A 464 -11.79 20.52 -1.40
CA ALA A 464 -11.18 21.83 -1.60
C ALA A 464 -12.15 22.96 -1.23
N ASP A 465 -11.62 24.09 -0.81
CA ASP A 465 -12.39 25.32 -0.62
C ASP A 465 -11.97 26.44 -1.61
N ALA A 466 -12.65 27.57 -1.50
CA ALA A 466 -12.40 28.72 -2.36
C ALA A 466 -11.06 29.42 -2.08
N GLU A 467 -10.52 29.26 -0.89
CA GLU A 467 -9.21 29.79 -0.46
C GLU A 467 -8.04 28.90 -0.92
N GLY A 468 -8.34 27.73 -1.53
CA GLY A 468 -7.35 26.80 -2.05
C GLY A 468 -6.76 25.86 -1.01
N ARG A 469 -7.39 25.78 0.19
CA ARG A 469 -7.07 24.73 1.15
C ARG A 469 -7.58 23.38 0.64
N LEU A 470 -6.81 22.33 0.90
CA LEU A 470 -7.16 20.97 0.53
C LEU A 470 -7.18 20.10 1.79
N LEU A 471 -8.26 19.35 1.99
CA LEU A 471 -8.37 18.34 3.03
C LEU A 471 -8.45 16.98 2.35
N GLY A 472 -7.51 16.09 2.61
CA GLY A 472 -7.44 14.79 1.96
C GLY A 472 -7.34 13.66 2.97
N GLY A 473 -8.19 12.64 2.82
CA GLY A 473 -8.08 11.38 3.54
C GLY A 473 -7.21 10.40 2.77
N THR A 474 -6.23 9.78 3.43
CA THR A 474 -5.21 8.95 2.77
C THR A 474 -5.14 7.56 3.36
N GLN A 475 -4.75 6.60 2.55
CA GLN A 475 -4.39 5.28 3.03
C GLN A 475 -3.12 5.36 3.88
N ASP A 476 -3.15 4.81 5.07
CA ASP A 476 -2.04 4.64 6.02
C ASP A 476 -1.36 5.93 6.52
N ASN A 477 -1.71 7.11 5.95
CA ASN A 477 -1.01 8.37 6.18
C ASN A 477 -1.93 9.50 6.67
N ASN A 478 -2.91 9.18 7.50
CA ASN A 478 -3.78 10.14 8.19
C ASN A 478 -4.79 10.88 7.27
N THR A 479 -5.55 11.80 7.84
CA THR A 479 -6.21 12.87 7.09
C THR A 479 -5.34 14.12 7.16
N MET A 480 -5.03 14.68 6.01
CA MET A 480 -4.08 15.78 5.83
C MET A 480 -4.76 17.08 5.42
N LEU A 481 -4.30 18.19 5.98
CA LEU A 481 -4.67 19.54 5.58
C LEU A 481 -3.49 20.24 4.91
N LEU A 482 -3.71 20.77 3.70
CA LEU A 482 -2.80 21.66 2.99
C LEU A 482 -3.42 23.04 2.95
N THR A 483 -2.74 24.04 3.51
CA THR A 483 -3.28 25.41 3.67
C THR A 483 -3.09 26.32 2.46
N GLY A 484 -2.42 25.86 1.42
CA GLY A 484 -2.28 26.62 0.16
C GLY A 484 -1.23 27.73 0.17
N GLU A 485 -0.80 28.20 1.34
CA GLU A 485 0.09 29.36 1.46
C GLU A 485 1.59 29.05 1.41
N SER A 486 1.99 27.77 1.55
CA SER A 486 3.40 27.39 1.60
C SER A 486 3.99 27.17 0.21
N PHE A 487 4.16 28.25 -0.55
CA PHE A 487 4.99 28.22 -1.74
C PHE A 487 6.45 28.60 -1.36
N PRO A 488 7.49 27.88 -1.82
CA PRO A 488 7.47 26.84 -2.86
C PRO A 488 7.12 25.42 -2.39
N ARG A 489 6.97 25.17 -1.09
CA ARG A 489 6.71 23.84 -0.54
C ARG A 489 5.23 23.60 -0.27
N LYS A 490 4.74 22.39 -0.57
CA LYS A 490 3.36 21.95 -0.38
C LYS A 490 3.28 21.03 0.84
N ILE A 491 3.46 21.62 2.02
CA ILE A 491 3.53 20.88 3.29
C ILE A 491 2.11 20.54 3.75
N ALA A 492 1.86 19.26 3.94
CA ALA A 492 0.68 18.76 4.60
C ALA A 492 0.87 18.69 6.12
N GLN A 493 -0.21 18.94 6.84
CA GLN A 493 -0.32 18.76 8.28
C GLN A 493 -1.30 17.64 8.59
N ASP A 494 -0.92 16.71 9.44
CA ASP A 494 -1.80 15.65 9.92
C ASP A 494 -2.84 16.25 10.88
N VAL A 495 -4.11 16.04 10.57
CA VAL A 495 -5.22 16.62 11.36
C VAL A 495 -6.13 15.56 11.99
N ILE A 496 -6.19 14.34 11.44
CA ILE A 496 -6.89 13.18 12.01
C ILE A 496 -6.01 11.96 11.79
N GLY A 497 -5.71 11.23 12.85
CA GLY A 497 -4.87 10.03 12.79
C GLY A 497 -5.61 8.79 12.27
N GLY A 498 -4.84 7.79 11.80
CA GLY A 498 -5.29 6.54 11.21
C GLY A 498 -5.43 6.63 9.68
N ASP A 499 -6.10 5.66 9.05
CA ASP A 499 -6.51 5.85 7.64
C ASP A 499 -7.51 6.98 7.54
N GLY A 500 -7.22 7.95 6.70
CA GLY A 500 -8.19 8.97 6.35
C GLY A 500 -9.05 8.49 5.20
N PHE A 501 -10.36 8.69 5.30
CA PHE A 501 -11.29 8.30 4.24
C PHE A 501 -11.98 9.52 3.65
N GLN A 502 -13.31 9.59 3.77
CA GLN A 502 -14.08 10.66 3.18
C GLN A 502 -13.79 12.00 3.88
N THR A 503 -13.64 13.06 3.09
CA THR A 503 -13.42 14.42 3.58
C THR A 503 -14.41 15.40 2.95
N ALA A 504 -14.72 16.47 3.65
CA ALA A 504 -15.52 17.59 3.12
C ALA A 504 -15.11 18.90 3.77
N ILE A 505 -15.16 19.99 2.99
CA ILE A 505 -15.06 21.37 3.46
C ILE A 505 -16.36 22.09 3.10
N SER A 506 -16.94 22.84 4.04
CA SER A 506 -18.16 23.59 3.77
C SER A 506 -17.91 24.71 2.76
N LYS A 507 -18.69 24.72 1.69
CA LYS A 507 -18.63 25.80 0.69
C LYS A 507 -19.15 27.17 1.19
N TYR A 508 -19.80 27.20 2.36
CA TYR A 508 -20.37 28.42 2.94
C TYR A 508 -19.47 29.03 4.02
N ASP A 509 -18.74 28.18 4.73
CA ASP A 509 -17.81 28.59 5.78
C ASP A 509 -16.68 27.54 5.87
N GLY A 510 -15.51 27.88 5.36
CA GLY A 510 -14.34 27.02 5.34
C GLY A 510 -13.79 26.63 6.72
N ASN A 511 -14.32 27.19 7.82
CA ASN A 511 -14.01 26.72 9.16
C ASN A 511 -14.66 25.37 9.47
N PHE A 512 -15.77 25.04 8.77
CA PHE A 512 -16.42 23.74 8.93
C PHE A 512 -15.81 22.71 7.98
N MET A 513 -15.06 21.79 8.57
CA MET A 513 -14.45 20.68 7.86
C MET A 513 -14.88 19.34 8.49
N PHE A 514 -14.96 18.32 7.67
CA PHE A 514 -15.31 16.96 8.11
C PHE A 514 -14.27 16.00 7.55
N GLY A 515 -13.86 15.06 8.38
CA GLY A 515 -12.99 13.96 8.00
C GLY A 515 -13.39 12.68 8.73
N GLU A 516 -12.99 11.57 8.19
CA GLU A 516 -13.34 10.24 8.66
C GLU A 516 -12.07 9.42 8.84
N SER A 517 -12.02 8.61 9.88
CA SER A 517 -11.04 7.53 10.03
C SER A 517 -11.72 6.17 10.03
N GLN A 518 -10.94 5.08 10.19
CA GLN A 518 -11.43 3.70 10.15
C GLN A 518 -12.75 3.54 10.93
N TYR A 519 -13.60 2.64 10.44
CA TYR A 519 -14.91 2.29 11.02
C TYR A 519 -15.95 3.44 11.03
N GLY A 520 -15.81 4.40 10.10
CA GLY A 520 -16.74 5.52 10.00
C GLY A 520 -16.64 6.49 11.18
N ASN A 521 -15.47 6.61 11.81
CA ASN A 521 -15.22 7.52 12.91
C ASN A 521 -15.17 8.97 12.41
N LEU A 522 -16.36 9.54 12.24
CA LEU A 522 -16.55 10.88 11.69
C LEU A 522 -16.15 11.97 12.69
N ARG A 523 -15.35 12.92 12.23
CA ARG A 523 -14.88 14.08 12.99
C ARG A 523 -15.20 15.38 12.30
N ARG A 524 -15.36 16.43 13.06
CA ARG A 524 -15.66 17.80 12.58
C ARG A 524 -14.68 18.80 13.16
N SER A 525 -14.20 19.69 12.33
CA SER A 525 -13.59 20.96 12.73
C SER A 525 -14.58 22.10 12.55
N ILE A 526 -14.51 23.09 13.45
CA ILE A 526 -15.17 24.40 13.33
C ILE A 526 -14.14 25.54 13.37
N THR A 527 -12.87 25.17 13.22
CA THR A 527 -11.71 26.08 13.37
C THR A 527 -10.82 26.08 12.13
N GLY A 528 -11.36 25.68 10.96
CA GLY A 528 -10.59 25.64 9.72
C GLY A 528 -9.48 24.58 9.71
N GLY A 529 -9.67 23.48 10.46
CA GLY A 529 -8.69 22.40 10.57
C GLY A 529 -7.75 22.50 11.78
N GLY A 530 -7.86 23.56 12.60
CA GLY A 530 -7.01 23.71 13.80
C GLY A 530 -7.27 22.67 14.89
N SER A 531 -8.48 22.11 14.93
CA SER A 531 -8.83 20.95 15.77
C SER A 531 -9.99 20.19 15.17
N PHE A 532 -10.05 18.87 15.46
CA PHE A 532 -11.15 18.00 15.04
C PHE A 532 -11.72 17.26 16.23
N GLU A 533 -13.05 17.35 16.40
CA GLU A 533 -13.81 16.68 17.44
C GLU A 533 -14.61 15.54 16.85
N SER A 534 -14.70 14.40 17.58
CA SER A 534 -15.59 13.31 17.18
C SER A 534 -17.04 13.76 17.29
N ILE A 535 -17.79 13.57 16.22
CA ILE A 535 -19.26 13.78 16.20
C ILE A 535 -20.01 12.45 16.18
N TRP A 536 -19.32 11.34 16.40
CA TRP A 536 -19.86 10.01 16.47
C TRP A 536 -20.51 9.79 17.83
N ASP A 537 -21.80 10.10 17.94
CA ASP A 537 -22.56 9.91 19.16
C ASP A 537 -23.39 8.61 19.15
N ASN A 538 -23.98 8.26 20.31
CA ASN A 538 -24.79 7.06 20.48
C ASN A 538 -26.04 7.03 19.57
N ARG A 539 -26.55 8.19 19.13
CA ARG A 539 -27.70 8.28 18.21
C ARG A 539 -27.29 7.86 16.82
N ILE A 540 -26.14 8.30 16.35
CA ILE A 540 -25.57 7.88 15.08
C ILE A 540 -25.30 6.37 15.12
N ARG A 541 -24.67 5.87 16.19
CA ARG A 541 -24.43 4.44 16.40
C ARG A 541 -25.70 3.60 16.40
N SER A 542 -26.78 4.08 17.04
CA SER A 542 -28.04 3.36 17.07
C SER A 542 -28.77 3.35 15.71
N THR A 543 -28.57 4.38 14.88
CA THR A 543 -29.21 4.51 13.58
C THR A 543 -28.51 3.67 12.49
N PHE A 544 -27.19 3.66 12.50
CA PHE A 544 -26.39 3.00 11.46
C PHE A 544 -25.83 1.63 11.88
N GLY A 545 -26.07 1.21 13.12
CA GLY A 545 -25.51 0.01 13.72
C GLY A 545 -24.05 0.24 14.14
N SER A 546 -23.55 -0.58 15.07
CA SER A 546 -22.11 -0.69 15.22
C SER A 546 -21.58 -1.20 13.88
N ALA A 547 -20.71 -0.44 13.24
CA ALA A 547 -19.90 -0.96 12.15
C ALA A 547 -19.05 -2.10 12.77
N SER A 548 -19.63 -3.29 12.83
CA SER A 548 -18.85 -4.49 13.09
C SER A 548 -18.06 -4.75 11.81
N GLN A 549 -16.79 -4.75 11.95
CA GLN A 549 -15.66 -5.12 11.09
C GLN A 549 -16.01 -5.72 9.74
#